data_df4047ba60a4d05c9a4e7f0e81378158
#
_entry.id   df4047ba60a4d05c9a4e7f0e81378158
#
_cell.length_a   1.000
_cell.length_b   1.000
_cell.length_c   1.000
_cell.angle_alpha   90.00
_cell.angle_beta   90.00
_cell.angle_gamma   90.00
#
_symmetry.space_group_name_H-M   'P 1'
#
loop_
_entity.id
_entity.type
_entity.pdbx_description
1 polymer ?
#
loop_
_entity_poly.entity_id
_entity_poly.type
_entity_poly.pdbx_seq_one_letter_code
_entity_poly.pdbx_strand_id
1 'polypeptide(L)'
;RVLQTWAELCEDHAVSIGLWNQVADVAAGRLEDKAAIVRKSALQLLSTLLKYNPFGPQLRTAAFEATLSKYKGQLESMSSQSQAEGPNKGDDEANENSDLRIGKENSELNISEVAEEVVSEGLVGEDSGPSQNPEQVHQPMQTSDVGGLEQTRALVASLEAGLRFTKCVASTMPVLVQLLASSNGSDVEHTIQLLMCARQFNVDGAEPCLRKMLP
;
A
#
# COMPACT_ATOMS: atom_id res chain seq x y z
N ARG A 1 -18.22 -18.13 -8.43
CA ARG A 1 -17.07 -18.96 -8.01
C ARG A 1 -15.76 -18.19 -8.12
N VAL A 2 -15.40 -17.61 -9.28
CA VAL A 2 -14.12 -16.91 -9.47
C VAL A 2 -13.84 -15.84 -8.38
N LEU A 3 -14.80 -14.96 -8.09
CA LEU A 3 -14.65 -13.93 -7.06
C LEU A 3 -14.49 -14.53 -5.65
N GLN A 4 -15.10 -15.67 -5.38
CA GLN A 4 -14.94 -16.39 -4.12
C GLN A 4 -13.54 -16.99 -3.98
N THR A 5 -13.03 -17.62 -5.05
CA THR A 5 -11.66 -18.13 -5.06
C THR A 5 -10.63 -17.03 -4.84
N TRP A 6 -10.85 -15.84 -5.43
CA TRP A 6 -9.99 -14.68 -5.15
C TRP A 6 -10.06 -14.24 -3.69
N ALA A 7 -11.24 -14.27 -3.06
CA ALA A 7 -11.36 -13.96 -1.64
C ALA A 7 -10.55 -14.95 -0.78
N GLU A 8 -10.67 -16.24 -1.04
CA GLU A 8 -9.89 -17.29 -0.36
C GLU A 8 -8.38 -17.07 -0.52
N LEU A 9 -7.90 -16.77 -1.74
CA LEU A 9 -6.49 -16.50 -1.99
C LEU A 9 -5.99 -15.23 -1.28
N CYS A 10 -6.84 -14.20 -1.11
CA CYS A 10 -6.51 -13.01 -0.35
C CYS A 10 -6.42 -13.29 1.16
N GLU A 11 -7.32 -14.12 1.70
CA GLU A 11 -7.30 -14.55 3.10
C GLU A 11 -6.04 -15.36 3.42
N ASP A 12 -5.61 -16.19 2.50
CA ASP A 12 -4.40 -17.03 2.61
C ASP A 12 -3.10 -16.25 2.31
N HIS A 13 -3.18 -14.93 2.08
CA HIS A 13 -2.03 -14.08 1.68
C HIS A 13 -1.27 -14.61 0.45
N ALA A 14 -1.96 -15.34 -0.43
CA ALA A 14 -1.38 -15.93 -1.64
C ALA A 14 -1.37 -14.97 -2.85
N VAL A 15 -1.88 -13.74 -2.69
CA VAL A 15 -1.97 -12.74 -3.75
C VAL A 15 -0.83 -11.74 -3.63
N SER A 16 -0.03 -11.58 -4.69
CA SER A 16 1.03 -10.57 -4.72
C SER A 16 0.47 -9.14 -4.76
N ILE A 17 1.23 -8.17 -4.26
CA ILE A 17 0.85 -6.74 -4.25
C ILE A 17 0.48 -6.23 -5.66
N GLY A 18 1.19 -6.69 -6.70
CA GLY A 18 0.89 -6.31 -8.09
C GLY A 18 -0.49 -6.79 -8.58
N LEU A 19 -0.94 -7.97 -8.14
CA LEU A 19 -2.26 -8.51 -8.46
C LEU A 19 -3.36 -7.93 -7.59
N TRP A 20 -3.05 -7.46 -6.38
CA TRP A 20 -4.02 -6.92 -5.42
C TRP A 20 -4.89 -5.83 -6.04
N ASN A 21 -4.26 -4.86 -6.68
CA ASN A 21 -4.96 -3.77 -7.37
C ASN A 21 -5.82 -4.25 -8.53
N GLN A 22 -5.34 -5.23 -9.30
CA GLN A 22 -6.11 -5.79 -10.42
C GLN A 22 -7.37 -6.52 -9.93
N VAL A 23 -7.24 -7.28 -8.84
CA VAL A 23 -8.38 -7.97 -8.21
C VAL A 23 -9.38 -6.94 -7.66
N ALA A 24 -8.91 -5.84 -7.04
CA ALA A 24 -9.76 -4.75 -6.57
C ALA A 24 -10.51 -4.06 -7.71
N ASP A 25 -9.83 -3.74 -8.81
CA ASP A 25 -10.43 -3.12 -10.00
C ASP A 25 -11.53 -4.04 -10.59
N VAL A 26 -11.27 -5.35 -10.70
CA VAL A 26 -12.25 -6.33 -11.17
C VAL A 26 -13.45 -6.42 -10.23
N ALA A 27 -13.23 -6.46 -8.91
CA ALA A 27 -14.29 -6.52 -7.92
C ALA A 27 -15.16 -5.25 -7.96
N ALA A 28 -14.53 -4.07 -8.01
CA ALA A 28 -15.22 -2.79 -8.14
C ALA A 28 -16.11 -2.74 -9.40
N GLY A 29 -15.60 -3.18 -10.55
CA GLY A 29 -16.35 -3.24 -11.81
C GLY A 29 -17.53 -4.22 -11.81
N ARG A 30 -17.66 -5.10 -10.80
CA ARG A 30 -18.77 -6.05 -10.66
C ARG A 30 -19.86 -5.59 -9.68
N LEU A 31 -19.72 -4.44 -9.06
CA LEU A 31 -20.75 -3.90 -8.16
C LEU A 31 -22.04 -3.51 -8.89
N GLU A 32 -21.95 -3.19 -10.17
CA GLU A 32 -23.10 -2.84 -11.03
C GLU A 32 -23.57 -4.00 -11.92
N ASP A 33 -23.11 -5.24 -11.63
CA ASP A 33 -23.53 -6.42 -12.40
C ASP A 33 -25.05 -6.64 -12.27
N LYS A 34 -25.68 -7.09 -13.36
CA LYS A 34 -27.13 -7.37 -13.38
C LYS A 34 -27.53 -8.46 -12.40
N ALA A 35 -26.66 -9.46 -12.19
CA ALA A 35 -26.92 -10.58 -11.31
C ALA A 35 -26.56 -10.24 -9.87
N ALA A 36 -27.55 -10.27 -8.97
CA ALA A 36 -27.35 -10.00 -7.54
C ALA A 36 -26.28 -10.89 -6.88
N ILE A 37 -26.19 -12.15 -7.33
CA ILE A 37 -25.16 -13.09 -6.80
C ILE A 37 -23.74 -12.64 -7.16
N VAL A 38 -23.54 -11.96 -8.30
CA VAL A 38 -22.24 -11.42 -8.69
C VAL A 38 -21.93 -10.18 -7.86
N ARG A 39 -22.89 -9.25 -7.69
CA ARG A 39 -22.72 -8.07 -6.84
C ARG A 39 -22.39 -8.46 -5.41
N LYS A 40 -23.12 -9.44 -4.82
CA LYS A 40 -22.83 -9.99 -3.51
C LYS A 40 -21.38 -10.48 -3.40
N SER A 41 -20.93 -11.30 -4.36
CA SER A 41 -19.56 -11.85 -4.34
C SER A 41 -18.52 -10.75 -4.50
N ALA A 42 -18.81 -9.68 -5.26
CA ALA A 42 -17.94 -8.52 -5.41
C ALA A 42 -17.84 -7.71 -4.10
N LEU A 43 -18.95 -7.46 -3.43
CA LEU A 43 -18.99 -6.79 -2.13
C LEU A 43 -18.19 -7.57 -1.06
N GLN A 44 -18.36 -8.89 -1.04
CA GLN A 44 -17.62 -9.77 -0.15
C GLN A 44 -16.11 -9.74 -0.45
N LEU A 45 -15.73 -9.83 -1.73
CA LEU A 45 -14.31 -9.76 -2.13
C LEU A 45 -13.67 -8.41 -1.76
N LEU A 46 -14.36 -7.28 -1.99
CA LEU A 46 -13.86 -5.96 -1.56
C LEU A 46 -13.70 -5.87 -0.04
N SER A 47 -14.62 -6.47 0.73
CA SER A 47 -14.50 -6.54 2.19
C SER A 47 -13.29 -7.38 2.62
N THR A 48 -13.03 -8.50 1.95
CA THR A 48 -11.85 -9.33 2.18
C THR A 48 -10.56 -8.58 1.82
N LEU A 49 -10.52 -7.92 0.64
CA LEU A 49 -9.38 -7.11 0.23
C LEU A 49 -9.05 -5.99 1.23
N LEU A 50 -10.05 -5.37 1.86
CA LEU A 50 -9.82 -4.38 2.91
C LEU A 50 -9.26 -5.00 4.19
N LYS A 51 -9.83 -6.12 4.63
CA LYS A 51 -9.41 -6.79 5.89
C LYS A 51 -7.97 -7.29 5.85
N TYR A 52 -7.57 -7.84 4.71
CA TYR A 52 -6.27 -8.48 4.52
C TYR A 52 -5.32 -7.63 3.67
N ASN A 53 -5.59 -6.33 3.52
CA ASN A 53 -4.77 -5.46 2.69
C ASN A 53 -3.32 -5.38 3.19
N PRO A 54 -2.34 -5.40 2.28
CA PRO A 54 -0.92 -5.33 2.63
C PRO A 54 -0.40 -3.90 2.85
N PHE A 55 -1.28 -2.87 2.75
CA PHE A 55 -0.88 -1.46 2.71
C PHE A 55 -1.01 -0.75 4.06
N GLY A 56 -1.43 -1.46 5.11
CA GLY A 56 -1.53 -0.95 6.46
C GLY A 56 -2.96 -0.62 6.92
N PRO A 57 -3.11 -0.21 8.19
CA PRO A 57 -4.41 -0.06 8.83
C PRO A 57 -5.14 1.22 8.45
N GLN A 58 -4.48 2.17 7.77
CA GLN A 58 -5.02 3.47 7.41
C GLN A 58 -4.97 3.68 5.90
N LEU A 59 -6.13 3.71 5.26
CA LEU A 59 -6.25 3.85 3.81
C LEU A 59 -6.78 5.24 3.42
N ARG A 60 -6.12 6.29 3.93
CA ARG A 60 -6.41 7.68 3.55
C ARG A 60 -5.58 8.10 2.35
N THR A 61 -6.22 8.55 1.28
CA THR A 61 -5.54 9.03 0.07
C THR A 61 -4.51 10.11 0.37
N ALA A 62 -4.87 11.11 1.18
CA ALA A 62 -3.99 12.22 1.52
C ALA A 62 -2.72 11.76 2.27
N ALA A 63 -2.81 10.75 3.15
CA ALA A 63 -1.67 10.22 3.87
C ALA A 63 -0.69 9.51 2.91
N PHE A 64 -1.20 8.68 2.00
CA PHE A 64 -0.38 8.06 0.96
C PHE A 64 0.28 9.08 0.04
N GLU A 65 -0.45 10.12 -0.40
CA GLU A 65 0.08 11.18 -1.27
C GLU A 65 1.20 11.98 -0.59
N ALA A 66 1.03 12.34 0.69
CA ALA A 66 2.05 13.05 1.46
C ALA A 66 3.32 12.21 1.63
N THR A 67 3.15 10.94 2.06
CA THR A 67 4.28 10.01 2.25
C THR A 67 4.99 9.73 0.92
N LEU A 68 4.24 9.51 -0.16
CA LEU A 68 4.79 9.28 -1.50
C LEU A 68 5.59 10.47 -1.99
N SER A 69 5.12 11.70 -1.78
CA SER A 69 5.83 12.93 -2.14
C SER A 69 7.17 13.05 -1.39
N LYS A 70 7.19 12.72 -0.08
CA LYS A 70 8.41 12.70 0.74
C LYS A 70 9.45 11.73 0.17
N TYR A 71 9.07 10.49 -0.07
CA TYR A 71 10.01 9.45 -0.54
C TYR A 71 10.42 9.63 -2.01
N LYS A 72 9.57 10.20 -2.87
CA LYS A 72 9.97 10.59 -4.23
C LYS A 72 11.04 11.68 -4.21
N GLY A 73 10.90 12.69 -3.37
CA GLY A 73 11.93 13.74 -3.20
C GLY A 73 13.26 13.17 -2.66
N GLN A 74 13.21 12.20 -1.75
CA GLN A 74 14.41 11.51 -1.28
C GLN A 74 15.07 10.69 -2.40
N LEU A 75 14.29 9.98 -3.19
CA LEU A 75 14.77 9.19 -4.33
C LEU A 75 15.46 10.06 -5.37
N GLU A 76 14.91 11.24 -5.68
CA GLU A 76 15.49 12.21 -6.60
C GLU A 76 16.82 12.77 -6.08
N SER A 77 16.90 13.10 -4.78
CA SER A 77 18.16 13.58 -4.17
C SER A 77 19.24 12.50 -4.16
N MET A 78 18.92 11.26 -3.82
CA MET A 78 19.87 10.13 -3.84
C MET A 78 20.34 9.82 -5.27
N SER A 79 19.44 9.89 -6.25
CA SER A 79 19.78 9.69 -7.67
C SER A 79 20.67 10.79 -8.22
N SER A 80 20.52 12.02 -7.75
CA SER A 80 21.35 13.16 -8.17
C SER A 80 22.76 13.10 -7.58
N GLN A 81 22.90 12.59 -6.36
CA GLN A 81 24.21 12.38 -5.69
C GLN A 81 25.02 11.28 -6.38
N SER A 82 24.40 10.17 -6.76
CA SER A 82 25.08 9.08 -7.46
C SER A 82 25.56 9.44 -8.88
N GLN A 83 25.01 10.48 -9.50
CA GLN A 83 25.46 11.00 -10.80
C GLN A 83 26.59 12.04 -10.70
N ALA A 84 26.80 12.65 -9.54
CA ALA A 84 27.85 13.64 -9.32
C ALA A 84 29.23 13.01 -9.09
N GLU A 85 29.30 11.73 -8.73
CA GLU A 85 30.53 10.94 -8.63
C GLU A 85 30.80 10.18 -9.93
N GLY A 86 31.00 10.90 -11.02
CA GLY A 86 31.38 10.32 -12.33
C GLY A 86 32.84 9.89 -12.33
N PRO A 87 33.20 8.81 -13.07
CA PRO A 87 34.50 8.15 -12.97
C PRO A 87 35.62 9.02 -13.54
N ASN A 88 36.65 9.21 -12.71
CA ASN A 88 37.96 9.63 -13.18
C ASN A 88 38.58 8.48 -14.00
N LYS A 89 38.97 8.80 -15.24
CA LYS A 89 39.54 7.90 -16.25
C LYS A 89 40.68 7.03 -15.71
N GLY A 90 40.58 5.77 -15.99
CA GLY A 90 41.71 4.82 -16.04
C GLY A 90 41.34 3.70 -17.00
N ASP A 91 41.95 3.68 -18.16
CA ASP A 91 41.89 2.63 -19.20
C ASP A 91 42.30 1.29 -18.59
N ASP A 92 41.59 0.18 -18.93
CA ASP A 92 42.13 -1.00 -19.58
C ASP A 92 41.12 -2.15 -19.68
N GLU A 93 41.00 -2.60 -20.92
CA GLU A 93 40.70 -3.92 -21.52
C GLU A 93 39.81 -4.98 -20.80
N ALA A 94 38.76 -5.31 -21.55
CA ALA A 94 38.20 -6.62 -21.93
C ALA A 94 38.31 -7.82 -20.97
N ASN A 95 37.18 -8.37 -20.59
CA ASN A 95 36.88 -9.78 -20.85
C ASN A 95 35.37 -10.08 -20.78
N GLU A 96 34.90 -10.81 -21.80
CA GLU A 96 33.58 -11.41 -21.93
C GLU A 96 33.39 -12.55 -20.90
N ASN A 97 32.22 -12.72 -20.37
CA ASN A 97 31.36 -13.89 -20.47
C ASN A 97 30.48 -14.13 -19.23
N SER A 98 29.18 -14.20 -19.53
CA SER A 98 28.17 -15.12 -18.99
C SER A 98 28.03 -15.32 -17.49
N ASP A 99 26.89 -15.04 -16.89
CA ASP A 99 25.80 -16.01 -16.78
C ASP A 99 24.64 -15.43 -15.92
N LEU A 100 23.47 -15.52 -16.47
CA LEU A 100 22.20 -15.18 -15.83
C LEU A 100 21.92 -16.16 -14.70
N ARG A 101 21.92 -15.70 -13.46
CA ARG A 101 21.21 -16.34 -12.36
C ARG A 101 20.30 -15.34 -11.67
N ILE A 102 19.04 -15.42 -12.02
CA ILE A 102 17.93 -14.79 -11.32
C ILE A 102 17.81 -15.42 -9.93
N GLY A 103 18.35 -14.75 -8.93
CA GLY A 103 18.09 -15.02 -7.53
C GLY A 103 16.83 -14.28 -7.11
N LYS A 104 15.76 -15.05 -6.94
CA LYS A 104 14.48 -14.59 -6.43
C LYS A 104 14.57 -14.51 -4.91
N GLU A 105 14.96 -13.37 -4.36
CA GLU A 105 14.74 -13.08 -2.95
C GLU A 105 13.60 -12.07 -2.83
N ASN A 106 12.43 -12.58 -2.43
CA ASN A 106 11.30 -11.79 -1.97
C ASN A 106 11.68 -11.15 -0.63
N SER A 107 12.17 -9.94 -0.67
CA SER A 107 12.22 -9.08 0.51
C SER A 107 10.82 -8.48 0.69
N GLU A 108 10.01 -9.11 1.54
CA GLU A 108 8.73 -8.55 2.01
C GLU A 108 9.06 -7.37 2.95
N LEU A 109 9.08 -6.16 2.38
CA LEU A 109 9.11 -4.93 3.17
C LEU A 109 7.76 -4.77 3.86
N ASN A 110 7.77 -4.83 5.18
CA ASN A 110 6.58 -4.68 6.01
C ASN A 110 6.15 -3.20 6.03
N ILE A 111 5.17 -2.85 5.19
CA ILE A 111 4.63 -1.48 5.06
C ILE A 111 3.96 -1.03 6.37
N SER A 112 3.64 -1.96 7.27
CA SER A 112 3.01 -1.66 8.57
C SER A 112 3.89 -0.78 9.46
N GLU A 113 5.23 -0.93 9.39
CA GLU A 113 6.17 -0.10 10.17
C GLU A 113 6.18 1.36 9.71
N VAL A 114 6.04 1.61 8.42
CA VAL A 114 6.06 2.98 7.87
C VAL A 114 4.77 3.76 8.18
N ALA A 115 3.65 3.06 8.36
CA ALA A 115 2.37 3.68 8.70
C ALA A 115 2.30 4.13 10.17
N GLU A 116 3.08 3.53 11.08
CA GLU A 116 3.14 3.93 12.49
C GLU A 116 4.00 5.18 12.70
N GLU A 117 5.05 5.38 11.89
CA GLU A 117 5.93 6.56 11.98
C GLU A 117 5.19 7.87 11.65
N VAL A 118 4.18 7.83 10.78
CA VAL A 118 3.38 9.03 10.40
C VAL A 118 2.42 9.47 11.51
N VAL A 119 2.09 8.60 12.47
CA VAL A 119 1.15 8.91 13.57
C VAL A 119 1.86 9.43 14.82
N SER A 120 3.17 9.22 14.96
CA SER A 120 3.93 9.55 16.18
C SER A 120 4.56 10.95 16.22
N GLU A 121 4.59 11.71 15.12
CA GLU A 121 5.17 13.06 15.10
C GLU A 121 4.25 14.17 15.68
N GLY A 122 3.16 13.83 16.34
CA GLY A 122 2.14 14.77 16.86
C GLY A 122 2.13 15.03 18.38
N LEU A 123 3.04 14.46 19.18
CA LEU A 123 3.04 14.68 20.64
C LEU A 123 4.48 14.78 21.19
N VAL A 124 5.01 16.01 21.24
CA VAL A 124 6.23 16.35 21.97
C VAL A 124 5.86 16.77 23.38
N GLY A 125 6.35 16.03 24.36
CA GLY A 125 6.39 16.42 25.76
C GLY A 125 7.79 16.16 26.32
N GLU A 126 8.46 17.23 26.74
CA GLU A 126 9.78 17.27 27.34
C GLU A 126 9.85 16.44 28.64
N ASP A 127 10.94 15.74 28.90
CA ASP A 127 11.74 15.96 30.12
C ASP A 127 13.13 15.28 30.08
N SER A 128 14.01 15.85 30.87
CA SER A 128 15.46 15.94 30.90
C SER A 128 16.23 14.75 31.45
N GLY A 129 17.52 14.60 30.97
CA GLY A 129 18.70 14.48 31.81
C GLY A 129 19.52 13.18 31.76
N PRO A 130 20.83 13.25 32.08
CA PRO A 130 21.87 12.65 31.23
C PRO A 130 22.63 11.48 31.90
N SER A 131 23.31 10.61 31.12
CA SER A 131 24.59 10.02 31.55
C SER A 131 25.31 9.21 30.46
N GLN A 132 26.48 9.75 30.08
CA GLN A 132 27.83 9.15 29.89
C GLN A 132 28.03 7.99 28.91
N ASN A 133 28.89 8.35 27.94
CA ASN A 133 29.77 7.58 27.04
C ASN A 133 30.78 6.66 27.79
N PRO A 134 31.42 5.64 27.16
CA PRO A 134 32.45 5.94 26.17
C PRO A 134 32.59 4.97 24.96
N GLU A 135 33.03 5.55 23.85
CA GLU A 135 33.94 5.06 22.80
C GLU A 135 34.05 3.57 22.49
N GLN A 136 33.63 3.19 21.25
CA GLN A 136 34.49 2.37 20.39
C GLN A 136 34.29 2.75 18.92
N VAL A 137 35.39 3.21 18.33
CA VAL A 137 35.59 3.53 16.93
C VAL A 137 35.55 2.24 16.11
N HIS A 138 34.51 2.07 15.26
CA HIS A 138 34.58 1.21 14.09
C HIS A 138 34.12 2.02 12.88
N GLN A 139 35.06 2.21 11.95
CA GLN A 139 34.77 2.80 10.62
C GLN A 139 33.76 1.90 9.88
N PRO A 140 32.66 2.44 9.35
CA PRO A 140 31.81 1.70 8.45
C PRO A 140 32.40 1.76 7.03
N MET A 141 32.70 0.59 6.49
CA MET A 141 33.01 0.38 5.07
C MET A 141 31.82 0.88 4.21
N GLN A 142 32.17 1.71 3.23
CA GLN A 142 31.25 2.29 2.23
C GLN A 142 30.70 1.22 1.29
N THR A 143 29.63 0.54 1.67
CA THR A 143 28.82 -0.30 0.77
C THR A 143 27.31 -0.05 0.91
N SER A 144 26.92 1.06 1.58
CA SER A 144 25.52 1.31 1.98
C SER A 144 24.67 2.09 0.98
N ASP A 145 25.24 2.69 -0.05
CA ASP A 145 24.50 3.68 -0.87
C ASP A 145 23.61 3.06 -1.95
N VAL A 146 24.05 1.96 -2.56
CA VAL A 146 23.25 1.27 -3.60
C VAL A 146 22.05 0.53 -3.00
N GLY A 147 22.22 -0.04 -1.80
CA GLY A 147 21.11 -0.72 -1.08
C GLY A 147 20.01 0.24 -0.68
N GLY A 148 20.35 1.45 -0.23
CA GLY A 148 19.39 2.48 0.16
C GLY A 148 18.53 2.97 -1.01
N LEU A 149 19.11 3.13 -2.19
CA LEU A 149 18.38 3.56 -3.39
C LEU A 149 17.34 2.52 -3.84
N GLU A 150 17.71 1.24 -3.89
CA GLU A 150 16.79 0.15 -4.26
C GLU A 150 15.68 -0.02 -3.23
N GLN A 151 15.99 0.07 -1.95
CA GLN A 151 15.01 0.02 -0.87
C GLN A 151 14.00 1.19 -0.97
N THR A 152 14.47 2.41 -1.24
CA THR A 152 13.59 3.57 -1.42
C THR A 152 12.72 3.42 -2.67
N ARG A 153 13.25 2.86 -3.76
CA ARG A 153 12.45 2.54 -4.97
C ARG A 153 11.34 1.53 -4.68
N ALA A 154 11.67 0.45 -3.96
CA ALA A 154 10.69 -0.57 -3.59
C ALA A 154 9.60 0.02 -2.69
N LEU A 155 9.96 0.89 -1.73
CA LEU A 155 9.01 1.59 -0.88
C LEU A 155 8.09 2.53 -1.68
N VAL A 156 8.65 3.32 -2.60
CA VAL A 156 7.86 4.19 -3.51
C VAL A 156 6.86 3.35 -4.31
N ALA A 157 7.29 2.22 -4.90
CA ALA A 157 6.41 1.34 -5.65
C ALA A 157 5.28 0.75 -4.79
N SER A 158 5.59 0.37 -3.56
CA SER A 158 4.61 -0.11 -2.58
C SER A 158 3.59 0.97 -2.19
N LEU A 159 4.05 2.21 -1.95
CA LEU A 159 3.18 3.34 -1.64
C LEU A 159 2.28 3.72 -2.83
N GLU A 160 2.79 3.65 -4.06
CA GLU A 160 2.00 3.86 -5.27
C GLU A 160 0.92 2.78 -5.43
N ALA A 161 1.24 1.53 -5.13
CA ALA A 161 0.27 0.44 -5.14
C ALA A 161 -0.81 0.65 -4.07
N GLY A 162 -0.44 1.06 -2.85
CA GLY A 162 -1.37 1.38 -1.77
C GLY A 162 -2.28 2.57 -2.11
N LEU A 163 -1.72 3.63 -2.68
CA LEU A 163 -2.48 4.79 -3.15
C LEU A 163 -3.51 4.40 -4.23
N ARG A 164 -3.10 3.55 -5.18
CA ARG A 164 -4.00 3.04 -6.23
C ARG A 164 -5.14 2.22 -5.63
N PHE A 165 -4.84 1.32 -4.69
CA PHE A 165 -5.84 0.53 -3.98
C PHE A 165 -6.84 1.42 -3.25
N THR A 166 -6.36 2.37 -2.47
CA THR A 166 -7.19 3.31 -1.72
C THR A 166 -8.13 4.11 -2.64
N LYS A 167 -7.60 4.63 -3.75
CA LYS A 167 -8.39 5.35 -4.77
C LYS A 167 -9.43 4.44 -5.43
N CYS A 168 -9.08 3.19 -5.73
CA CYS A 168 -10.02 2.21 -6.29
C CYS A 168 -11.20 2.00 -5.34
N VAL A 169 -10.95 1.72 -4.06
CA VAL A 169 -12.03 1.50 -3.07
C VAL A 169 -12.84 2.78 -2.87
N ALA A 170 -12.20 3.94 -2.72
CA ALA A 170 -12.89 5.22 -2.56
C ALA A 170 -13.81 5.54 -3.77
N SER A 171 -13.42 5.18 -4.98
CA SER A 171 -14.21 5.38 -6.19
C SER A 171 -15.51 4.56 -6.22
N THR A 172 -15.61 3.50 -5.41
CA THR A 172 -16.84 2.69 -5.32
C THR A 172 -17.94 3.34 -4.47
N MET A 173 -17.65 4.36 -3.68
CA MET A 173 -18.59 4.95 -2.72
C MET A 173 -19.91 5.41 -3.36
N PRO A 174 -19.97 6.04 -4.55
CA PRO A 174 -21.23 6.40 -5.19
C PRO A 174 -22.10 5.19 -5.51
N VAL A 175 -21.50 4.09 -5.99
CA VAL A 175 -22.21 2.84 -6.31
C VAL A 175 -22.72 2.17 -5.03
N LEU A 176 -21.93 2.19 -3.94
CA LEU A 176 -22.37 1.65 -2.65
C LEU A 176 -23.58 2.41 -2.10
N VAL A 177 -23.65 3.74 -2.27
CA VAL A 177 -24.83 4.52 -1.91
C VAL A 177 -26.08 4.09 -2.69
N GLN A 178 -25.93 3.77 -3.99
CA GLN A 178 -27.03 3.25 -4.80
C GLN A 178 -27.47 1.85 -4.36
N LEU A 179 -26.51 0.98 -4.01
CA LEU A 179 -26.81 -0.37 -3.52
C LEU A 179 -27.50 -0.37 -2.15
N LEU A 180 -27.30 0.64 -1.32
CA LEU A 180 -28.06 0.82 -0.06
C LEU A 180 -29.54 1.07 -0.30
N ALA A 181 -29.90 1.64 -1.45
CA ALA A 181 -31.29 1.85 -1.87
C ALA A 181 -31.84 0.68 -2.70
N SER A 182 -31.11 -0.42 -2.84
CA SER A 182 -31.55 -1.60 -3.60
C SER A 182 -32.75 -2.27 -2.94
N SER A 183 -33.68 -2.77 -3.76
CA SER A 183 -34.78 -3.63 -3.30
C SER A 183 -34.32 -5.03 -2.86
N ASN A 184 -33.06 -5.39 -3.18
CA ASN A 184 -32.48 -6.68 -2.80
C ASN A 184 -31.81 -6.57 -1.43
N GLY A 185 -32.38 -7.21 -0.41
CA GLY A 185 -31.84 -7.18 0.96
C GLY A 185 -30.39 -7.67 1.06
N SER A 186 -29.96 -8.60 0.21
CA SER A 186 -28.55 -9.07 0.22
C SER A 186 -27.58 -7.98 -0.27
N ASP A 187 -27.98 -7.16 -1.24
CA ASP A 187 -27.17 -6.02 -1.69
C ASP A 187 -27.01 -5.02 -0.54
N VAL A 188 -28.08 -4.68 0.14
CA VAL A 188 -28.08 -3.74 1.27
C VAL A 188 -27.19 -4.25 2.40
N GLU A 189 -27.39 -5.50 2.82
CA GLU A 189 -26.62 -6.12 3.93
C GLU A 189 -25.11 -6.09 3.65
N HIS A 190 -24.68 -6.61 2.50
CA HIS A 190 -23.25 -6.69 2.18
C HIS A 190 -22.65 -5.31 1.90
N THR A 191 -23.42 -4.36 1.42
CA THR A 191 -22.98 -2.97 1.25
C THR A 191 -22.73 -2.31 2.62
N ILE A 192 -23.60 -2.52 3.61
CA ILE A 192 -23.39 -2.04 4.98
C ILE A 192 -22.11 -2.64 5.56
N GLN A 193 -21.91 -3.95 5.40
CA GLN A 193 -20.70 -4.64 5.89
C GLN A 193 -19.43 -4.05 5.26
N LEU A 194 -19.43 -3.81 3.93
CA LEU A 194 -18.30 -3.20 3.23
C LEU A 194 -18.05 -1.76 3.70
N LEU A 195 -19.09 -0.93 3.87
CA LEU A 195 -18.96 0.45 4.34
C LEU A 195 -18.43 0.51 5.78
N MET A 196 -18.87 -0.39 6.66
CA MET A 196 -18.34 -0.49 8.01
C MET A 196 -16.85 -0.88 8.01
N CYS A 197 -16.48 -1.83 7.16
CA CYS A 197 -15.08 -2.21 6.97
C CYS A 197 -14.26 -1.03 6.41
N ALA A 198 -14.74 -0.36 5.37
CA ALA A 198 -14.07 0.81 4.78
C ALA A 198 -13.90 1.95 5.80
N ARG A 199 -14.86 2.17 6.69
CA ARG A 199 -14.74 3.13 7.78
C ARG A 199 -13.65 2.73 8.78
N GLN A 200 -13.56 1.44 9.14
CA GLN A 200 -12.54 0.93 10.05
C GLN A 200 -11.12 1.23 9.54
N PHE A 201 -10.91 1.12 8.23
CA PHE A 201 -9.63 1.43 7.57
C PHE A 201 -9.51 2.90 7.13
N ASN A 202 -10.42 3.78 7.55
CA ASN A 202 -10.42 5.21 7.22
C ASN A 202 -10.41 5.51 5.70
N VAL A 203 -11.07 4.69 4.90
CA VAL A 203 -11.23 4.94 3.45
C VAL A 203 -12.03 6.21 3.22
N ASP A 204 -11.54 7.06 2.33
CA ASP A 204 -12.19 8.33 2.01
C ASP A 204 -13.61 8.11 1.45
N GLY A 205 -14.56 8.87 1.96
CA GLY A 205 -15.97 8.78 1.57
C GLY A 205 -16.82 7.76 2.35
N ALA A 206 -16.23 6.83 3.11
CA ALA A 206 -16.99 5.81 3.85
C ALA A 206 -17.85 6.43 4.96
N GLU A 207 -17.31 7.35 5.75
CA GLU A 207 -18.05 8.03 6.84
C GLU A 207 -19.26 8.84 6.34
N PRO A 208 -19.16 9.69 5.31
CA PRO A 208 -20.32 10.37 4.75
C PRO A 208 -21.39 9.43 4.18
N CYS A 209 -20.99 8.27 3.62
CA CYS A 209 -21.94 7.28 3.14
C CYS A 209 -22.74 6.66 4.27
N LEU A 210 -22.08 6.30 5.38
CA LEU A 210 -22.73 5.75 6.57
C LEU A 210 -23.67 6.78 7.24
N ARG A 211 -23.29 8.06 7.27
CA ARG A 211 -24.17 9.12 7.82
C ARG A 211 -25.47 9.29 7.06
N LYS A 212 -25.50 9.02 5.77
CA LYS A 212 -26.72 9.04 4.96
C LYS A 212 -27.73 7.94 5.32
N MET A 213 -27.30 6.93 6.07
CA MET A 213 -28.17 5.84 6.54
C MET A 213 -28.87 6.17 7.87
N LEU A 214 -28.40 7.22 8.57
CA LEU A 214 -29.01 7.68 9.81
C LEU A 214 -30.17 8.64 9.47
N PRO A 215 -31.34 8.49 10.09
CA PRO A 215 -32.48 9.39 9.89
C PRO A 215 -32.18 10.80 10.39
#